data_1dbedba692696fc36a5a7870b21a9e33
#
_entry.id   1dbedba692696fc36a5a7870b21a9e33
#
_cell.length_a   1.000
_cell.length_b   1.000
_cell.length_c   1.000
_cell.angle_alpha   90.00
_cell.angle_beta   90.00
_cell.angle_gamma   90.00
#
_symmetry.space_group_name_H-M   'P 1'
#
loop_
_entity.id
_entity.type
_entity.pdbx_description
1 polymer ?
#
loop_
_entity_poly.entity_id
_entity_poly.type
_entity_poly.pdbx_seq_one_letter_code
_entity_poly.pdbx_strand_id
1 'polypeptide(L)'
;MKKLFLMAVAMMVTIAMSAQTSKTSNKKCDMNDKNCEKECCQKTRSASFLYEKDLKWEDAEPGVQRQIMGYDGQLMVVKVKFEKGAVGKAHKHYHTQATYVASGKFELTIDGEKKILEAGDGYYVAPDVLHGCVCLEAGVLIDTFSPMRADFLGKK
;
A
#
# COMPACT_ATOMS: atom_id res chain seq x y z
N MET A 1 -78.70 24.89 7.46
CA MET A 1 -77.61 24.19 8.10
C MET A 1 -77.20 23.08 7.21
N LYS A 2 -76.22 23.30 6.30
CA LYS A 2 -75.73 22.29 5.32
C LYS A 2 -74.39 21.76 5.77
N LYS A 3 -74.32 20.51 6.13
CA LYS A 3 -73.06 19.83 6.47
C LYS A 3 -72.35 19.41 5.18
N LEU A 4 -71.18 19.94 4.95
CA LEU A 4 -70.26 19.59 3.84
C LEU A 4 -69.47 18.40 4.25
N PHE A 5 -69.59 17.30 3.55
CA PHE A 5 -68.77 16.09 3.74
C PHE A 5 -67.55 16.19 2.83
N LEU A 6 -66.39 16.30 3.44
CA LEU A 6 -65.10 16.31 2.72
C LEU A 6 -64.57 14.86 2.67
N MET A 7 -64.61 14.25 1.49
CA MET A 7 -63.97 12.96 1.24
C MET A 7 -62.50 13.16 0.99
N ALA A 8 -61.67 12.65 1.88
CA ALA A 8 -60.23 12.55 1.67
C ALA A 8 -59.92 11.28 0.86
N VAL A 9 -59.45 11.46 -0.36
CA VAL A 9 -58.91 10.35 -1.19
C VAL A 9 -57.47 10.15 -0.80
N ALA A 10 -57.18 9.06 -0.10
CA ALA A 10 -55.80 8.62 0.21
C ALA A 10 -55.22 7.95 -1.03
N MET A 11 -54.29 8.63 -1.69
CA MET A 11 -53.51 8.08 -2.81
C MET A 11 -52.30 7.29 -2.25
N MET A 12 -52.43 5.97 -2.21
CA MET A 12 -51.28 5.11 -1.88
C MET A 12 -50.30 5.09 -3.06
N VAL A 13 -49.15 5.73 -2.88
CA VAL A 13 -48.00 5.60 -3.78
C VAL A 13 -47.21 4.39 -3.32
N THR A 14 -47.33 3.29 -4.03
CA THR A 14 -46.48 2.13 -3.87
C THR A 14 -45.12 2.39 -4.56
N ILE A 15 -44.11 2.69 -3.76
CA ILE A 15 -42.72 2.79 -4.24
C ILE A 15 -42.21 1.34 -4.41
N ALA A 16 -42.14 0.87 -5.64
CA ALA A 16 -41.45 -0.36 -5.98
C ALA A 16 -39.94 -0.12 -5.90
N MET A 17 -39.31 -0.56 -4.80
CA MET A 17 -37.84 -0.64 -4.71
C MET A 17 -37.35 -1.77 -5.61
N SER A 18 -36.90 -1.44 -6.81
CA SER A 18 -36.13 -2.38 -7.63
C SER A 18 -34.73 -2.52 -7.03
N ALA A 19 -34.45 -3.67 -6.43
CA ALA A 19 -33.12 -4.05 -6.00
C ALA A 19 -32.24 -4.25 -7.25
N GLN A 20 -31.43 -3.26 -7.58
CA GLN A 20 -30.36 -3.41 -8.57
C GLN A 20 -29.23 -4.22 -7.94
N THR A 21 -29.22 -5.53 -8.21
CA THR A 21 -28.04 -6.37 -7.95
C THR A 21 -26.92 -5.93 -8.88
N SER A 22 -25.95 -5.21 -8.34
CA SER A 22 -24.72 -4.90 -9.07
C SER A 22 -23.94 -6.20 -9.28
N LYS A 23 -24.02 -6.75 -10.48
CA LYS A 23 -23.12 -7.82 -10.93
C LYS A 23 -21.72 -7.20 -11.04
N THR A 24 -20.85 -7.44 -10.07
CA THR A 24 -19.41 -7.21 -10.19
C THR A 24 -18.87 -8.10 -11.30
N SER A 25 -18.75 -7.56 -12.50
CA SER A 25 -18.09 -8.21 -13.62
C SER A 25 -16.59 -8.18 -13.36
N ASN A 26 -16.00 -9.33 -13.00
CA ASN A 26 -14.56 -9.55 -13.04
C ASN A 26 -14.07 -9.54 -14.50
N LYS A 27 -14.04 -8.37 -15.14
CA LYS A 27 -13.37 -8.21 -16.44
C LYS A 27 -11.86 -8.24 -16.17
N LYS A 28 -11.20 -9.30 -16.62
CA LYS A 28 -9.75 -9.37 -16.75
C LYS A 28 -9.31 -8.21 -17.64
N CYS A 29 -8.46 -7.31 -17.13
CA CYS A 29 -7.87 -6.24 -17.95
C CYS A 29 -6.98 -6.86 -19.02
N ASP A 30 -7.32 -6.63 -20.28
CA ASP A 30 -6.46 -6.93 -21.41
C ASP A 30 -5.50 -5.74 -21.60
N MET A 31 -4.19 -5.97 -21.41
CA MET A 31 -3.16 -4.92 -21.48
C MET A 31 -2.99 -4.32 -22.89
N ASN A 32 -3.67 -4.86 -23.91
CA ASN A 32 -3.66 -4.40 -25.29
C ASN A 32 -4.86 -3.52 -25.67
N ASP A 33 -5.83 -3.32 -24.78
CA ASP A 33 -6.98 -2.48 -25.07
C ASP A 33 -6.64 -1.01 -24.81
N LYS A 34 -6.47 -0.26 -25.91
CA LYS A 34 -6.24 1.20 -25.89
C LYS A 34 -7.38 2.00 -25.23
N ASN A 35 -8.50 1.35 -24.95
CA ASN A 35 -9.68 1.91 -24.29
C ASN A 35 -9.88 1.40 -22.87
N CYS A 36 -8.91 0.69 -22.27
CA CYS A 36 -8.93 0.34 -20.85
C CYS A 36 -8.66 1.61 -20.02
N GLU A 37 -9.52 2.61 -20.23
CA GLU A 37 -9.38 3.91 -19.60
C GLU A 37 -9.84 3.89 -18.14
N LYS A 38 -8.87 4.12 -17.29
CA LYS A 38 -8.88 4.92 -16.07
C LYS A 38 -9.23 4.28 -14.74
N GLU A 39 -10.17 3.39 -14.56
CA GLU A 39 -10.56 3.00 -13.19
C GLU A 39 -9.94 1.67 -12.72
N CYS A 40 -9.79 0.72 -13.61
CA CYS A 40 -9.22 -0.60 -13.31
C CYS A 40 -7.68 -0.55 -13.24
N CYS A 41 -7.03 0.20 -14.16
CA CYS A 41 -5.56 0.32 -14.20
C CYS A 41 -5.02 1.24 -13.10
N GLN A 42 -5.78 2.22 -12.61
CA GLN A 42 -5.37 3.09 -11.51
C GLN A 42 -5.29 2.37 -10.16
N LYS A 43 -5.98 1.24 -9.98
CA LYS A 43 -5.88 0.41 -8.77
C LYS A 43 -4.65 -0.50 -8.73
N THR A 44 -3.91 -0.62 -9.82
CA THR A 44 -2.76 -1.54 -9.96
C THR A 44 -1.41 -0.84 -10.04
N ARG A 45 -1.38 0.48 -10.10
CA ARG A 45 -0.15 1.28 -10.12
C ARG A 45 -0.33 2.65 -9.48
N SER A 46 0.77 3.25 -9.06
CA SER A 46 0.83 4.64 -8.58
C SER A 46 0.74 5.65 -9.74
N ALA A 47 0.58 6.94 -9.41
CA ALA A 47 0.76 8.04 -10.34
C ALA A 47 2.22 8.15 -10.81
N SER A 48 2.45 8.80 -11.96
CA SER A 48 3.80 9.00 -12.50
C SER A 48 4.62 10.03 -11.72
N PHE A 49 3.97 11.01 -11.09
CA PHE A 49 4.59 12.01 -10.23
C PHE A 49 4.07 11.85 -8.81
N LEU A 50 4.98 11.77 -7.85
CA LEU A 50 4.69 11.49 -6.45
C LEU A 50 5.35 12.58 -5.60
N TYR A 51 4.54 13.37 -4.94
CA TYR A 51 5.02 14.43 -4.06
C TYR A 51 4.92 13.95 -2.61
N GLU A 52 6.01 14.04 -1.85
CA GLU A 52 6.07 13.55 -0.46
C GLU A 52 4.92 14.10 0.41
N LYS A 53 4.55 15.36 0.22
CA LYS A 53 3.46 16.03 0.95
C LYS A 53 2.08 15.38 0.73
N ASP A 54 1.90 14.67 -0.39
CA ASP A 54 0.63 14.04 -0.78
C ASP A 54 0.59 12.54 -0.44
N LEU A 55 1.72 11.97 -0.03
CA LEU A 55 1.86 10.57 0.34
C LEU A 55 1.63 10.38 1.85
N LYS A 56 0.96 9.31 2.22
CA LYS A 56 0.67 9.00 3.62
C LYS A 56 1.81 8.23 4.26
N TRP A 57 2.18 8.61 5.49
CA TRP A 57 2.95 7.79 6.38
C TRP A 57 2.04 6.81 7.11
N GLU A 58 2.45 5.56 7.20
CA GLU A 58 1.75 4.49 7.90
C GLU A 58 2.66 3.94 8.99
N ASP A 59 2.14 3.75 10.20
CA ASP A 59 2.88 3.08 11.26
C ASP A 59 3.04 1.60 10.90
N ALA A 60 4.28 1.11 10.91
CA ALA A 60 4.63 -0.27 10.59
C ALA A 60 4.96 -1.07 11.84
N GLU A 61 5.84 -0.54 12.69
CA GLU A 61 6.29 -1.09 13.97
C GLU A 61 6.52 0.07 14.95
N PRO A 62 6.68 -0.17 16.26
CA PRO A 62 7.03 0.89 17.20
C PRO A 62 8.30 1.64 16.77
N GLY A 63 8.18 2.95 16.55
CA GLY A 63 9.27 3.80 16.05
C GLY A 63 9.63 3.60 14.58
N VAL A 64 8.80 2.88 13.81
CA VAL A 64 9.01 2.66 12.38
C VAL A 64 7.77 3.09 11.60
N GLN A 65 7.95 3.97 10.63
CA GLN A 65 6.91 4.42 9.71
C GLN A 65 7.33 4.12 8.27
N ARG A 66 6.37 3.78 7.42
CA ARG A 66 6.60 3.59 5.99
C ARG A 66 5.74 4.54 5.17
N GLN A 67 6.24 4.87 3.98
CA GLN A 67 5.55 5.65 2.97
C GLN A 67 5.74 5.00 1.61
N ILE A 68 4.65 4.57 0.96
CA ILE A 68 4.71 3.96 -0.36
C ILE A 68 4.98 5.07 -1.37
N MET A 69 6.14 5.01 -2.04
CA MET A 69 6.57 6.03 -2.99
C MET A 69 6.08 5.75 -4.40
N GLY A 70 6.10 4.50 -4.84
CA GLY A 70 5.65 4.17 -6.17
C GLY A 70 5.56 2.68 -6.38
N TYR A 71 4.64 2.23 -7.22
CA TYR A 71 4.46 0.81 -7.50
C TYR A 71 3.68 0.55 -8.79
N ASP A 72 3.88 -0.64 -9.30
CA ASP A 72 3.02 -1.34 -10.25
C ASP A 72 3.03 -2.85 -9.90
N GLY A 73 2.56 -3.71 -10.80
CA GLY A 73 2.54 -5.16 -10.54
C GLY A 73 3.93 -5.80 -10.38
N GLN A 74 5.00 -5.15 -10.85
CA GLN A 74 6.36 -5.71 -10.91
C GLN A 74 7.30 -5.11 -9.88
N LEU A 75 7.05 -3.87 -9.46
CA LEU A 75 7.94 -3.10 -8.61
C LEU A 75 7.16 -2.32 -7.55
N MET A 76 7.76 -2.18 -6.37
CA MET A 76 7.31 -1.23 -5.35
C MET A 76 8.50 -0.57 -4.69
N VAL A 77 8.46 0.75 -4.55
CA VAL A 77 9.43 1.53 -3.79
C VAL A 77 8.77 2.09 -2.55
N VAL A 78 9.41 1.88 -1.39
CA VAL A 78 8.91 2.28 -0.08
C VAL A 78 10.01 3.03 0.67
N LYS A 79 9.67 4.19 1.21
CA LYS A 79 10.50 4.90 2.18
C LYS A 79 10.14 4.40 3.57
N VAL A 80 11.12 3.98 4.35
CA VAL A 80 10.94 3.51 5.72
C VAL A 80 11.77 4.36 6.67
N LYS A 81 11.10 5.05 7.57
CA LYS A 81 11.71 5.93 8.56
C LYS A 81 11.78 5.21 9.90
N PHE A 82 12.94 5.27 10.52
CA PHE A 82 13.22 4.65 11.82
C PHE A 82 13.63 5.69 12.85
N GLU A 83 13.10 5.58 14.04
CA GLU A 83 13.62 6.23 15.22
C GLU A 83 14.86 5.48 15.75
N LYS A 84 15.74 6.16 16.47
CA LYS A 84 16.89 5.52 17.11
C LYS A 84 16.41 4.43 18.09
N GLY A 85 16.99 3.24 17.97
CA GLY A 85 16.65 2.06 18.77
C GLY A 85 15.45 1.27 18.24
N ALA A 86 14.74 1.77 17.23
CA ALA A 86 13.64 1.03 16.62
C ALA A 86 14.13 -0.25 15.93
N VAL A 87 13.29 -1.27 15.93
CA VAL A 87 13.61 -2.60 15.40
C VAL A 87 12.70 -2.94 14.25
N GLY A 88 13.28 -3.14 13.08
CA GLY A 88 12.64 -3.86 11.98
C GLY A 88 12.74 -5.36 12.28
N LYS A 89 11.62 -5.95 12.77
CA LYS A 89 11.59 -7.36 13.20
C LYS A 89 12.07 -8.30 12.11
N ALA A 90 12.77 -9.35 12.54
CA ALA A 90 13.21 -10.41 11.63
C ALA A 90 12.00 -11.08 10.95
N HIS A 91 12.00 -11.07 9.63
CA HIS A 91 10.94 -11.63 8.79
C HIS A 91 11.51 -12.15 7.47
N LYS A 92 10.68 -12.81 6.71
CA LYS A 92 10.98 -13.26 5.34
C LYS A 92 9.77 -13.10 4.45
N HIS A 93 10.00 -12.94 3.18
CA HIS A 93 8.97 -12.83 2.15
C HIS A 93 9.50 -13.31 0.79
N TYR A 94 8.62 -13.69 -0.11
CA TYR A 94 8.98 -14.21 -1.43
C TYR A 94 9.50 -13.16 -2.43
N HIS A 95 9.39 -11.87 -2.08
CA HIS A 95 9.86 -10.78 -2.92
C HIS A 95 11.38 -10.66 -2.86
N THR A 96 12.00 -10.35 -3.98
CA THR A 96 13.35 -9.78 -4.00
C THR A 96 13.29 -8.38 -3.38
N GLN A 97 14.26 -8.04 -2.54
CA GLN A 97 14.40 -6.72 -1.96
C GLN A 97 15.79 -6.15 -2.23
N ALA A 98 15.85 -4.90 -2.67
CA ALA A 98 17.07 -4.10 -2.67
C ALA A 98 16.82 -2.82 -1.89
N THR A 99 17.74 -2.48 -1.00
CA THR A 99 17.59 -1.33 -0.10
C THR A 99 18.80 -0.42 -0.18
N TYR A 100 18.53 0.88 -0.20
CA TYR A 100 19.52 1.95 -0.06
C TYR A 100 19.34 2.65 1.28
N VAL A 101 20.43 2.84 2.02
CA VAL A 101 20.46 3.62 3.27
C VAL A 101 20.56 5.09 2.91
N ALA A 102 19.43 5.80 2.95
CA ALA A 102 19.39 7.23 2.60
C ALA A 102 19.93 8.11 3.73
N SER A 103 19.78 7.68 4.98
CA SER A 103 20.32 8.37 6.16
C SER A 103 20.36 7.45 7.36
N GLY A 104 21.12 7.82 8.40
CA GLY A 104 21.22 7.08 9.65
C GLY A 104 22.20 5.92 9.61
N LYS A 105 22.09 5.05 10.62
CA LYS A 105 22.97 3.90 10.82
C LYS A 105 22.18 2.69 11.30
N PHE A 106 22.41 1.53 10.70
CA PHE A 106 21.63 0.33 10.95
C PHE A 106 22.53 -0.89 11.15
N GLU A 107 22.23 -1.72 12.14
CA GLU A 107 22.72 -3.08 12.22
C GLU A 107 21.75 -3.98 11.46
N LEU A 108 22.14 -4.48 10.30
CA LEU A 108 21.41 -5.42 9.49
C LEU A 108 21.77 -6.84 9.87
N THR A 109 20.77 -7.73 9.91
CA THR A 109 20.98 -9.19 9.99
C THR A 109 20.31 -9.81 8.79
N ILE A 110 21.10 -10.50 7.95
CA ILE A 110 20.61 -11.21 6.75
C ILE A 110 21.18 -12.61 6.81
N ASP A 111 20.31 -13.62 6.82
CA ASP A 111 20.67 -15.04 6.91
C ASP A 111 21.65 -15.34 8.08
N GLY A 112 21.45 -14.65 9.20
CA GLY A 112 22.27 -14.76 10.41
C GLY A 112 23.56 -13.93 10.39
N GLU A 113 23.99 -13.40 9.26
CA GLU A 113 25.14 -12.50 9.16
C GLU A 113 24.75 -11.08 9.55
N LYS A 114 25.56 -10.47 10.43
CA LYS A 114 25.36 -9.08 10.90
C LYS A 114 26.36 -8.13 10.26
N LYS A 115 25.87 -7.01 9.77
CA LYS A 115 26.67 -5.89 9.25
C LYS A 115 26.10 -4.56 9.71
N ILE A 116 26.98 -3.57 9.91
CA ILE A 116 26.59 -2.19 10.14
C ILE A 116 26.67 -1.47 8.80
N LEU A 117 25.57 -0.82 8.43
CA LEU A 117 25.46 0.00 7.22
C LEU A 117 25.12 1.44 7.60
N GLU A 118 25.67 2.38 6.83
CA GLU A 118 25.51 3.82 7.01
C GLU A 118 24.94 4.46 5.73
N ALA A 119 24.62 5.73 5.79
CA ALA A 119 24.13 6.49 4.64
C ALA A 119 25.07 6.34 3.43
N GLY A 120 24.52 5.96 2.29
CA GLY A 120 25.26 5.66 1.06
C GLY A 120 25.42 4.16 0.77
N ASP A 121 25.33 3.34 1.80
CA ASP A 121 25.40 1.89 1.64
C ASP A 121 24.08 1.31 1.13
N GLY A 122 24.12 0.04 0.74
CA GLY A 122 22.92 -0.70 0.32
C GLY A 122 23.05 -2.17 0.63
N TYR A 123 21.94 -2.87 0.58
CA TYR A 123 21.91 -4.32 0.73
C TYR A 123 20.87 -4.97 -0.18
N TYR A 124 21.03 -6.25 -0.39
CA TYR A 124 20.15 -7.08 -1.19
C TYR A 124 19.68 -8.27 -0.37
N VAL A 125 18.41 -8.60 -0.48
CA VAL A 125 17.79 -9.77 0.14
C VAL A 125 17.13 -10.62 -0.94
N ALA A 126 17.59 -11.86 -1.06
CA ALA A 126 16.96 -12.84 -1.95
C ALA A 126 15.58 -13.28 -1.40
N PRO A 127 14.69 -13.80 -2.26
CA PRO A 127 13.42 -14.37 -1.83
C PRO A 127 13.56 -15.33 -0.66
N ASP A 128 12.66 -15.25 0.31
CA ASP A 128 12.53 -16.11 1.48
C ASP A 128 13.74 -16.15 2.44
N VAL A 129 14.70 -15.25 2.28
CA VAL A 129 15.82 -15.09 3.22
C VAL A 129 15.37 -14.30 4.44
N LEU A 130 15.68 -14.84 5.64
CA LEU A 130 15.37 -14.18 6.91
C LEU A 130 16.24 -12.93 7.08
N HIS A 131 15.61 -11.79 7.34
CA HIS A 131 16.32 -10.52 7.52
C HIS A 131 15.58 -9.58 8.47
N GLY A 132 16.33 -8.63 9.04
CA GLY A 132 15.81 -7.61 9.93
C GLY A 132 16.89 -6.62 10.29
N CYS A 133 16.55 -5.54 11.01
CA CYS A 133 17.51 -4.52 11.39
C CYS A 133 17.24 -3.92 12.77
N VAL A 134 18.27 -3.31 13.33
CA VAL A 134 18.19 -2.41 14.48
C VAL A 134 18.71 -1.04 14.04
N CYS A 135 17.93 0.01 14.27
CA CYS A 135 18.32 1.37 13.96
C CYS A 135 19.23 1.92 15.07
N LEU A 136 20.52 2.07 14.78
CA LEU A 136 21.53 2.59 15.72
C LEU A 136 21.51 4.12 15.79
N GLU A 137 21.27 4.79 14.65
CA GLU A 137 21.05 6.22 14.53
C GLU A 137 19.83 6.47 13.66
N ALA A 138 18.91 7.34 14.12
CA ALA A 138 17.67 7.62 13.41
C ALA A 138 17.92 7.88 11.92
N GLY A 139 17.13 7.25 11.06
CA GLY A 139 17.43 7.28 9.64
C GLY A 139 16.28 6.80 8.74
N VAL A 140 16.61 6.69 7.47
CA VAL A 140 15.68 6.35 6.40
C VAL A 140 16.29 5.29 5.49
N LEU A 141 15.53 4.23 5.25
CA LEU A 141 15.78 3.22 4.23
C LEU A 141 14.87 3.46 3.03
N ILE A 142 15.37 3.22 1.84
CA ILE A 142 14.58 3.17 0.61
C ILE A 142 14.58 1.72 0.13
N ASP A 143 13.47 1.04 0.39
CA ASP A 143 13.26 -0.35 0.01
C ASP A 143 12.64 -0.44 -1.37
N THR A 144 13.19 -1.32 -2.20
CA THR A 144 12.64 -1.66 -3.51
C THR A 144 12.31 -3.14 -3.53
N PHE A 145 11.06 -3.47 -3.83
CA PHE A 145 10.57 -4.84 -3.90
C PHE A 145 10.19 -5.24 -5.31
N SER A 146 10.47 -6.48 -5.69
CA SER A 146 10.00 -7.12 -6.91
C SER A 146 9.53 -8.56 -6.62
N PRO A 147 8.28 -8.93 -7.00
CA PRO A 147 7.18 -8.04 -7.38
C PRO A 147 6.74 -7.10 -6.26
N MET A 148 5.72 -6.28 -6.49
CA MET A 148 5.20 -5.36 -5.47
C MET A 148 4.68 -6.10 -4.24
N ARG A 149 4.85 -5.51 -3.07
CA ARG A 149 4.26 -5.94 -1.78
C ARG A 149 2.76 -5.62 -1.75
N ALA A 150 1.93 -6.52 -2.32
CA ALA A 150 0.49 -6.33 -2.40
C ALA A 150 -0.18 -6.21 -1.02
N ASP A 151 0.41 -6.85 -0.02
CA ASP A 151 0.00 -6.78 1.39
C ASP A 151 0.12 -5.37 1.97
N PHE A 152 1.05 -4.54 1.50
CA PHE A 152 1.15 -3.13 1.90
C PHE A 152 0.00 -2.27 1.37
N LEU A 153 -0.70 -2.72 0.34
CA LEU A 153 -1.88 -2.06 -0.22
C LEU A 153 -3.21 -2.59 0.34
N GLY A 154 -3.17 -3.38 1.42
CA GLY A 154 -4.35 -4.03 1.99
C GLY A 154 -4.95 -5.11 1.10
N LYS A 155 -4.23 -5.59 0.10
CA LYS A 155 -4.64 -6.71 -0.77
C LYS A 155 -4.09 -8.00 -0.17
N LYS A 156 -5.01 -8.88 0.22
CA LYS A 156 -4.68 -10.26 0.65
C LYS A 156 -4.70 -11.19 -0.55
#